data_1dc259dc36d91e35cdee857554bb6533
#
_entry.id   1dc259dc36d91e35cdee857554bb6533
#
_cell.length_a   1.000
_cell.length_b   1.000
_cell.length_c   1.000
_cell.angle_alpha   90.00
_cell.angle_beta   90.00
_cell.angle_gamma   90.00
#
_symmetry.space_group_name_H-M   'P 1'
#
loop_
_entity.id
_entity.type
_entity.pdbx_description
1 polymer ?
#
loop_
_entity_poly.entity_id
_entity_poly.type
_entity_poly.pdbx_seq_one_letter_code
_entity_poly.pdbx_strand_id
1 'polypeptide(L)'
;AYTPGSIVKPFVAYAAREEGIISADKEIYSNGRLTIPNPYNPSNPSIFRDWRSQGNMTMREAIAFSSNVYFYIIGGGLPEIAVPQAGLSSAQAGLGITKMAANYRRFGMGSLTGINLAQEQAGVVPDPEWKQEVFGDDWRLGDTYFTAIGQFGFLTTPIQMLRAYAALANGGYLVEPHAQKGFESDKVDIG
;
A
#
# COMPACT_ATOMS: atom_id res chain seq x y z
N ALA A 1 10.69 7.19 -12.75
CA ALA A 1 9.76 6.67 -11.74
C ALA A 1 9.10 7.83 -10.99
N TYR A 2 7.90 7.62 -10.49
CA TYR A 2 7.08 8.61 -9.81
C TYR A 2 6.45 8.00 -8.55
N THR A 3 6.11 8.83 -7.57
CA THR A 3 5.33 8.41 -6.40
C THR A 3 3.94 7.96 -6.85
N PRO A 4 3.55 6.68 -6.64
CA PRO A 4 2.29 6.16 -7.16
C PRO A 4 1.05 6.74 -6.46
N GLY A 5 1.15 7.08 -5.17
CA GLY A 5 0.01 7.54 -4.40
C GLY A 5 -1.10 6.48 -4.30
N SER A 6 -2.33 6.93 -4.24
CA SER A 6 -3.51 6.08 -3.97
C SER A 6 -3.77 4.94 -4.97
N ILE A 7 -3.10 4.91 -6.11
CA ILE A 7 -3.26 3.81 -7.06
C ILE A 7 -2.65 2.48 -6.56
N VAL A 8 -1.91 2.49 -5.45
CA VAL A 8 -1.42 1.24 -4.82
C VAL A 8 -2.46 0.59 -3.89
N LYS A 9 -3.50 1.30 -3.48
CA LYS A 9 -4.49 0.84 -2.50
C LYS A 9 -5.17 -0.49 -2.85
N PRO A 10 -5.55 -0.78 -4.11
CA PRO A 10 -6.08 -2.09 -4.46
C PRO A 10 -5.13 -3.26 -4.17
N PHE A 11 -3.82 -3.06 -4.28
CA PHE A 11 -2.82 -4.09 -3.95
C PHE A 11 -2.69 -4.31 -2.44
N VAL A 12 -2.81 -3.25 -1.63
CA VAL A 12 -2.89 -3.36 -0.17
C VAL A 12 -4.16 -4.07 0.26
N ALA A 13 -5.29 -3.76 -0.36
CA ALA A 13 -6.57 -4.41 -0.11
C ALA A 13 -6.51 -5.91 -0.47
N TYR A 14 -5.92 -6.25 -1.60
CA TYR A 14 -5.69 -7.62 -2.02
C TYR A 14 -4.87 -8.39 -0.98
N ALA A 15 -3.69 -7.87 -0.60
CA ALA A 15 -2.82 -8.51 0.38
C ALA A 15 -3.48 -8.64 1.76
N ALA A 16 -4.18 -7.61 2.23
CA ALA A 16 -4.86 -7.63 3.51
C ALA A 16 -5.97 -8.70 3.57
N ARG A 17 -6.63 -8.96 2.45
CA ARG A 17 -7.62 -10.05 2.33
C ARG A 17 -6.96 -11.43 2.28
N GLU A 18 -5.92 -11.58 1.46
CA GLU A 18 -5.18 -12.83 1.30
C GLU A 18 -4.58 -13.29 2.65
N GLU A 19 -4.04 -12.34 3.42
CA GLU A 19 -3.46 -12.57 4.75
C GLU A 19 -4.50 -12.65 5.89
N GLY A 20 -5.80 -12.55 5.59
CA GLY A 20 -6.86 -12.63 6.59
C GLY A 20 -6.87 -11.46 7.60
N ILE A 21 -6.25 -10.33 7.26
CA ILE A 21 -6.18 -9.14 8.15
C ILE A 21 -7.56 -8.56 8.39
N ILE A 22 -8.40 -8.51 7.35
CA ILE A 22 -9.74 -7.94 7.41
C ILE A 22 -10.65 -8.56 6.35
N SER A 23 -11.93 -8.73 6.66
CA SER A 23 -12.93 -9.08 5.65
C SER A 23 -13.31 -7.87 4.80
N ALA A 24 -13.78 -8.11 3.57
CA ALA A 24 -14.17 -7.03 2.66
C ALA A 24 -15.34 -6.18 3.17
N ASP A 25 -16.20 -6.77 3.96
CA ASP A 25 -17.43 -6.16 4.49
C ASP A 25 -17.22 -5.47 5.84
N LYS A 26 -16.03 -5.63 6.45
CA LYS A 26 -15.70 -4.96 7.70
C LYS A 26 -15.61 -3.46 7.48
N GLU A 27 -16.45 -2.72 8.21
CA GLU A 27 -16.44 -1.27 8.17
C GLU A 27 -15.37 -0.67 9.08
N ILE A 28 -14.74 0.38 8.60
CA ILE A 28 -13.86 1.29 9.34
C ILE A 28 -14.40 2.70 9.18
N TYR A 29 -14.52 3.43 10.30
CA TYR A 29 -15.02 4.80 10.32
C TYR A 29 -13.88 5.80 10.11
N SER A 30 -14.00 6.69 9.14
CA SER A 30 -13.08 7.81 8.92
C SER A 30 -13.73 9.14 9.28
N ASN A 31 -13.24 9.76 10.36
CA ASN A 31 -13.54 11.16 10.69
C ASN A 31 -12.57 12.15 10.02
N GLY A 32 -11.79 11.68 9.02
CA GLY A 32 -10.81 12.49 8.29
C GLY A 32 -9.39 12.43 8.85
N ARG A 33 -9.12 11.61 9.86
CA ARG A 33 -7.77 11.41 10.41
C ARG A 33 -7.66 10.15 11.25
N LEU A 34 -6.43 9.66 11.38
CA LEU A 34 -6.00 8.66 12.36
C LEU A 34 -5.01 9.34 13.31
N THR A 35 -5.21 9.22 14.61
CA THR A 35 -4.36 9.83 15.64
C THR A 35 -3.67 8.75 16.44
N ILE A 36 -2.35 8.76 16.44
CA ILE A 36 -1.54 7.83 17.22
C ILE A 36 -0.90 8.60 18.37
N PRO A 37 -1.27 8.32 19.62
CA PRO A 37 -0.66 8.94 20.79
C PRO A 37 0.85 8.74 20.83
N ASN A 38 1.57 9.75 21.25
CA ASN A 38 3.00 9.62 21.52
C ASN A 38 3.18 9.31 23.01
N PRO A 39 3.67 8.11 23.38
CA PRO A 39 3.81 7.73 24.78
C PRO A 39 4.84 8.58 25.55
N TYR A 40 5.78 9.18 24.84
CA TYR A 40 6.82 10.05 25.44
C TYR A 40 6.41 11.53 25.47
N ASN A 41 5.43 11.93 24.67
CA ASN A 41 4.91 13.29 24.63
C ASN A 41 3.42 13.27 24.27
N PRO A 42 2.53 13.03 25.25
CA PRO A 42 1.08 12.94 24.99
C PRO A 42 0.44 14.21 24.39
N SER A 43 1.08 15.37 24.60
CA SER A 43 0.61 16.63 24.03
C SER A 43 0.91 16.77 22.54
N ASN A 44 1.72 15.88 21.96
CA ASN A 44 2.11 15.92 20.56
C ASN A 44 1.91 14.55 19.87
N PRO A 45 0.65 14.13 19.63
CA PRO A 45 0.36 12.89 18.93
C PRO A 45 0.72 12.98 17.44
N SER A 46 0.99 11.84 16.83
CA SER A 46 1.13 11.74 15.38
C SER A 46 -0.26 11.72 14.72
N ILE A 47 -0.48 12.60 13.76
CA ILE A 47 -1.77 12.73 13.07
C ILE A 47 -1.60 12.38 11.58
N PHE A 48 -2.28 11.32 11.14
CA PHE A 48 -2.32 10.88 9.76
C PHE A 48 -3.66 11.28 9.15
N ARG A 49 -3.62 12.18 8.16
CA ARG A 49 -4.83 12.82 7.62
C ARG A 49 -5.40 12.03 6.45
N ASP A 50 -6.73 11.96 6.42
CA ASP A 50 -7.47 11.68 5.20
C ASP A 50 -7.71 13.01 4.45
N TRP A 51 -8.13 12.94 3.19
CA TRP A 51 -8.44 14.14 2.41
C TRP A 51 -9.80 14.74 2.78
N ARG A 52 -10.68 13.97 3.43
CA ARG A 52 -11.93 14.43 4.06
C ARG A 52 -12.43 13.42 5.11
N SER A 53 -13.43 13.79 5.90
CA SER A 53 -14.24 12.82 6.66
C SER A 53 -15.15 12.05 5.70
N GLN A 54 -15.24 10.73 5.88
CA GLN A 54 -15.93 9.84 4.94
C GLN A 54 -16.98 8.94 5.61
N GLY A 55 -17.01 8.88 6.95
CA GLY A 55 -17.93 8.00 7.69
C GLY A 55 -17.50 6.53 7.68
N ASN A 56 -18.46 5.63 7.85
CA ASN A 56 -18.22 4.19 7.75
C ASN A 56 -18.00 3.78 6.31
N MET A 57 -17.01 2.92 6.11
CA MET A 57 -16.68 2.39 4.78
C MET A 57 -16.25 0.95 4.86
N THR A 58 -16.79 0.14 3.97
CA THR A 58 -16.28 -1.16 3.58
C THR A 58 -15.00 -1.01 2.73
N MET A 59 -14.28 -2.09 2.50
CA MET A 59 -13.08 -2.09 1.65
C MET A 59 -13.38 -1.56 0.23
N ARG A 60 -14.52 -1.95 -0.34
CA ARG A 60 -14.94 -1.52 -1.68
C ARG A 60 -15.14 0.00 -1.75
N GLU A 61 -15.83 0.56 -0.77
CA GLU A 61 -16.05 2.00 -0.67
C GLU A 61 -14.75 2.75 -0.39
N ALA A 62 -13.88 2.20 0.46
CA ALA A 62 -12.57 2.79 0.75
C ALA A 62 -11.66 2.86 -0.48
N ILE A 63 -11.74 1.88 -1.39
CA ILE A 63 -11.06 1.94 -2.69
C ILE A 63 -11.72 3.02 -3.57
N ALA A 64 -13.04 2.99 -3.70
CA ALA A 64 -13.79 3.90 -4.56
C ALA A 64 -13.63 5.38 -4.16
N PHE A 65 -13.66 5.66 -2.86
CA PHE A 65 -13.50 7.01 -2.30
C PHE A 65 -12.06 7.34 -1.90
N SER A 66 -11.15 6.41 -2.11
CA SER A 66 -9.72 6.58 -1.83
C SER A 66 -9.42 6.99 -0.38
N SER A 67 -10.06 6.34 0.61
CA SER A 67 -9.83 6.65 2.02
C SER A 67 -8.40 6.35 2.45
N ASN A 68 -7.72 7.33 3.03
CA ASN A 68 -6.41 7.11 3.62
C ASN A 68 -6.53 6.39 4.97
N VAL A 69 -7.48 6.78 5.81
CA VAL A 69 -7.66 6.18 7.15
C VAL A 69 -7.89 4.68 7.06
N TYR A 70 -8.73 4.22 6.14
CA TYR A 70 -8.95 2.80 5.92
C TYR A 70 -7.62 2.08 5.61
N PHE A 71 -6.84 2.62 4.69
CA PHE A 71 -5.59 2.02 4.24
C PHE A 71 -4.44 2.16 5.25
N TYR A 72 -4.43 3.19 6.09
CA TYR A 72 -3.53 3.23 7.24
C TYR A 72 -3.79 2.03 8.17
N ILE A 73 -5.06 1.77 8.50
CA ILE A 73 -5.44 0.72 9.44
C ILE A 73 -5.17 -0.67 8.87
N ILE A 74 -5.58 -0.97 7.65
CA ILE A 74 -5.32 -2.31 7.10
C ILE A 74 -3.85 -2.53 6.73
N GLY A 75 -3.11 -1.45 6.42
CA GLY A 75 -1.67 -1.51 6.14
C GLY A 75 -0.82 -1.61 7.40
N GLY A 76 -0.97 -0.68 8.34
CA GLY A 76 -0.12 -0.58 9.53
C GLY A 76 -0.78 -1.01 10.84
N GLY A 77 -2.11 -1.19 10.85
CA GLY A 77 -2.87 -1.55 12.04
C GLY A 77 -3.32 -0.35 12.88
N LEU A 78 -4.08 -0.64 13.92
CA LEU A 78 -4.45 0.29 14.99
C LEU A 78 -3.89 -0.24 16.30
N PRO A 79 -2.83 0.36 16.88
CA PRO A 79 -2.26 -0.11 18.14
C PRO A 79 -3.21 0.18 19.31
N GLU A 80 -3.11 -0.61 20.39
CA GLU A 80 -3.96 -0.52 21.58
C GLU A 80 -3.97 0.90 22.18
N ILE A 81 -2.84 1.58 22.20
CA ILE A 81 -2.69 2.95 22.71
C ILE A 81 -3.57 3.98 21.95
N ALA A 82 -4.01 3.64 20.73
CA ALA A 82 -4.81 4.51 19.87
C ALA A 82 -6.31 4.17 19.91
N VAL A 83 -6.73 3.17 20.70
CA VAL A 83 -8.13 2.74 20.85
C VAL A 83 -8.82 3.56 21.95
N PRO A 84 -10.13 3.88 21.83
CA PRO A 84 -11.02 3.59 20.70
C PRO A 84 -10.90 4.65 19.60
N GLN A 85 -10.88 4.20 18.36
CA GLN A 85 -10.78 5.08 17.20
C GLN A 85 -11.27 4.36 15.94
N ALA A 86 -11.67 5.12 14.94
CA ALA A 86 -12.08 4.59 13.63
C ALA A 86 -13.21 3.53 13.69
N GLY A 87 -14.10 3.62 14.68
CA GLY A 87 -15.18 2.63 14.88
C GLY A 87 -14.69 1.31 15.48
N LEU A 88 -13.41 1.22 15.87
CA LEU A 88 -12.81 0.04 16.47
C LEU A 88 -12.72 0.22 18.00
N SER A 89 -13.12 -0.80 18.74
CA SER A 89 -13.09 -0.85 20.20
C SER A 89 -11.88 -1.62 20.77
N SER A 90 -11.08 -2.22 19.90
CA SER A 90 -9.86 -2.97 20.23
C SER A 90 -8.79 -2.70 19.17
N ALA A 91 -7.54 -3.06 19.48
CA ALA A 91 -6.46 -3.04 18.51
C ALA A 91 -6.82 -3.84 17.26
N GLN A 92 -6.35 -3.37 16.12
CA GLN A 92 -6.50 -4.03 14.83
C GLN A 92 -5.12 -4.32 14.26
N ALA A 93 -4.85 -5.58 13.96
CA ALA A 93 -3.64 -5.94 13.23
C ALA A 93 -3.64 -5.34 11.83
N GLY A 94 -2.50 -4.87 11.38
CA GLY A 94 -2.26 -4.45 9.99
C GLY A 94 -1.43 -5.48 9.25
N LEU A 95 -1.33 -5.29 7.93
CA LEU A 95 -0.50 -6.13 7.06
C LEU A 95 0.99 -6.08 7.46
N GLY A 96 1.45 -4.91 7.88
CA GLY A 96 2.85 -4.62 8.16
C GLY A 96 3.69 -4.40 6.91
N ILE A 97 4.83 -3.76 7.08
CA ILE A 97 5.65 -3.38 5.92
C ILE A 97 6.26 -4.59 5.19
N THR A 98 6.66 -5.61 5.91
CA THR A 98 7.30 -6.81 5.30
C THR A 98 6.37 -7.49 4.30
N LYS A 99 5.13 -7.78 4.71
CA LYS A 99 4.13 -8.40 3.83
C LYS A 99 3.68 -7.45 2.72
N MET A 100 3.52 -6.17 3.05
CA MET A 100 3.15 -5.14 2.07
C MET A 100 4.21 -4.99 0.97
N ALA A 101 5.49 -4.86 1.34
CA ALA A 101 6.59 -4.77 0.38
C ALA A 101 6.73 -6.04 -0.47
N ALA A 102 6.60 -7.22 0.15
CA ALA A 102 6.60 -8.49 -0.57
C ALA A 102 5.47 -8.54 -1.61
N ASN A 103 4.26 -8.10 -1.24
CA ASN A 103 3.13 -8.05 -2.15
C ASN A 103 3.35 -7.07 -3.31
N TYR A 104 3.88 -5.88 -3.05
CA TYR A 104 4.21 -4.94 -4.13
C TYR A 104 5.23 -5.52 -5.11
N ARG A 105 6.28 -6.21 -4.60
CA ARG A 105 7.26 -6.89 -5.44
C ARG A 105 6.66 -8.05 -6.23
N ARG A 106 5.74 -8.81 -5.63
CA ARG A 106 4.98 -9.88 -6.30
C ARG A 106 4.22 -9.34 -7.52
N PHE A 107 3.68 -8.13 -7.44
CA PHE A 107 3.06 -7.41 -8.57
C PHE A 107 4.05 -6.70 -9.49
N GLY A 108 5.35 -6.97 -9.37
CA GLY A 108 6.40 -6.46 -10.26
C GLY A 108 6.87 -5.03 -10.01
N MET A 109 6.43 -4.41 -8.89
CA MET A 109 6.95 -3.10 -8.49
C MET A 109 8.37 -3.25 -7.91
N GLY A 110 9.23 -2.27 -8.15
CA GLY A 110 10.63 -2.30 -7.69
C GLY A 110 11.57 -3.14 -8.57
N SER A 111 11.11 -3.62 -9.73
CA SER A 111 11.92 -4.36 -10.70
C SER A 111 11.64 -3.90 -12.12
N LEU A 112 12.56 -4.17 -13.05
CA LEU A 112 12.34 -3.91 -14.48
C LEU A 112 11.18 -4.78 -14.99
N THR A 113 10.39 -4.25 -15.93
CA THR A 113 9.26 -4.98 -16.52
C THR A 113 9.67 -5.90 -17.67
N GLY A 114 10.87 -5.71 -18.21
CA GLY A 114 11.35 -6.38 -19.40
C GLY A 114 10.94 -5.71 -20.72
N ILE A 115 10.22 -4.58 -20.65
CA ILE A 115 9.85 -3.87 -21.88
C ILE A 115 11.11 -3.48 -22.68
N ASN A 116 11.11 -3.78 -23.96
CA ASN A 116 12.24 -3.47 -24.85
C ASN A 116 12.29 -1.96 -25.18
N LEU A 117 12.54 -1.14 -24.14
CA LEU A 117 12.75 0.30 -24.25
C LEU A 117 14.03 0.69 -23.49
N ALA A 118 14.79 1.62 -24.05
CA ALA A 118 15.99 2.12 -23.39
C ALA A 118 15.64 2.89 -22.11
N GLN A 119 16.52 2.79 -21.08
CA GLN A 119 16.43 3.55 -19.83
C GLN A 119 15.22 3.22 -18.94
N GLU A 120 14.74 1.97 -18.96
CA GLU A 120 13.74 1.52 -18.01
C GLU A 120 14.28 1.65 -16.57
N GLN A 121 13.43 2.05 -15.63
CA GLN A 121 13.77 2.21 -14.22
C GLN A 121 13.01 1.18 -13.38
N ALA A 122 13.71 0.57 -12.42
CA ALA A 122 13.12 -0.38 -11.49
C ALA A 122 12.18 0.27 -10.45
N GLY A 123 12.32 1.57 -10.20
CA GLY A 123 11.60 2.22 -9.10
C GLY A 123 12.14 1.80 -7.73
N VAL A 124 11.37 2.06 -6.68
CA VAL A 124 11.70 1.73 -5.28
C VAL A 124 10.45 1.24 -4.58
N VAL A 125 10.51 0.09 -3.95
CA VAL A 125 9.54 -0.38 -2.95
C VAL A 125 10.21 -0.17 -1.59
N PRO A 126 9.78 0.82 -0.79
CA PRO A 126 10.45 1.12 0.47
C PRO A 126 10.21 0.01 1.50
N ASP A 127 11.25 -0.27 2.29
CA ASP A 127 11.24 -1.21 3.40
C ASP A 127 12.25 -0.76 4.47
N PRO A 128 12.37 -1.46 5.62
CA PRO A 128 13.31 -1.10 6.67
C PRO A 128 14.77 -1.04 6.22
N GLU A 129 15.20 -1.96 5.36
CA GLU A 129 16.57 -2.02 4.84
C GLU A 129 16.87 -0.79 3.96
N TRP A 130 15.99 -0.50 3.02
CA TRP A 130 16.09 0.70 2.20
C TRP A 130 16.12 1.99 3.04
N LYS A 131 15.29 2.08 4.07
CA LYS A 131 15.28 3.28 4.93
C LYS A 131 16.59 3.44 5.69
N GLN A 132 17.14 2.34 6.20
CA GLN A 132 18.42 2.36 6.89
C GLN A 132 19.56 2.77 5.95
N GLU A 133 19.58 2.25 4.72
CA GLU A 133 20.59 2.61 3.72
C GLU A 133 20.52 4.08 3.29
N VAL A 134 19.31 4.60 3.08
CA VAL A 134 19.12 5.96 2.51
C VAL A 134 19.16 7.05 3.57
N PHE A 135 18.61 6.78 4.77
CA PHE A 135 18.42 7.80 5.82
C PHE A 135 19.21 7.51 7.11
N GLY A 136 19.74 6.29 7.29
CA GLY A 136 20.40 5.90 8.55
C GLY A 136 19.43 5.87 9.75
N ASP A 137 18.15 5.62 9.53
CA ASP A 137 17.07 5.70 10.53
C ASP A 137 16.20 4.44 10.53
N ASP A 138 15.66 4.09 11.69
CA ASP A 138 14.80 2.93 11.87
C ASP A 138 13.41 3.13 11.24
N TRP A 139 12.82 2.02 10.79
CA TRP A 139 11.45 2.00 10.31
C TRP A 139 10.43 2.24 11.42
N ARG A 140 9.48 3.13 11.18
CA ARG A 140 8.41 3.48 12.13
C ARG A 140 7.03 3.13 11.57
N LEU A 141 6.06 3.00 12.45
CA LEU A 141 4.67 2.74 12.07
C LEU A 141 4.13 3.75 11.04
N GLY A 142 4.49 5.03 11.21
CA GLY A 142 4.11 6.10 10.27
C GLY A 142 4.62 5.86 8.86
N ASP A 143 5.80 5.27 8.70
CA ASP A 143 6.36 4.93 7.40
C ASP A 143 5.50 3.85 6.71
N THR A 144 5.03 2.86 7.48
CA THR A 144 4.09 1.85 7.00
C THR A 144 2.77 2.47 6.54
N TYR A 145 2.22 3.42 7.31
CA TYR A 145 1.00 4.12 6.93
C TYR A 145 1.16 4.86 5.60
N PHE A 146 2.24 5.62 5.44
CA PHE A 146 2.49 6.34 4.20
C PHE A 146 2.75 5.40 3.02
N THR A 147 3.47 4.30 3.24
CA THR A 147 3.70 3.29 2.19
C THR A 147 2.39 2.62 1.74
N ALA A 148 1.43 2.42 2.67
CA ALA A 148 0.11 1.85 2.36
C ALA A 148 -0.74 2.73 1.43
N ILE A 149 -0.41 4.02 1.32
CA ILE A 149 -1.07 4.96 0.39
C ILE A 149 -0.16 5.41 -0.75
N GLY A 150 0.95 4.69 -0.97
CA GLY A 150 1.88 4.92 -2.08
C GLY A 150 2.76 6.14 -1.94
N GLN A 151 3.14 6.50 -0.71
CA GLN A 151 4.04 7.60 -0.38
C GLN A 151 5.32 7.11 0.32
N PHE A 152 6.12 8.00 0.91
CA PHE A 152 7.33 7.68 1.65
C PHE A 152 8.40 6.97 0.81
N GLY A 153 8.92 7.66 -0.21
CA GLY A 153 10.00 7.11 -1.06
C GLY A 153 9.56 6.01 -2.02
N PHE A 154 8.28 5.61 -2.01
CA PHE A 154 7.76 4.67 -2.97
C PHE A 154 7.80 5.27 -4.38
N LEU A 155 8.49 4.59 -5.29
CA LEU A 155 8.65 5.04 -6.68
C LEU A 155 8.31 3.90 -7.64
N THR A 156 7.41 4.15 -8.58
CA THR A 156 7.07 3.21 -9.66
C THR A 156 7.07 3.92 -11.01
N THR A 157 7.18 3.15 -12.07
CA THR A 157 6.96 3.65 -13.42
C THR A 157 5.50 3.41 -13.85
N PRO A 158 4.94 4.22 -14.77
CA PRO A 158 3.60 3.97 -15.30
C PRO A 158 3.43 2.57 -15.89
N ILE A 159 4.47 2.01 -16.52
CA ILE A 159 4.41 0.68 -17.11
C ILE A 159 4.37 -0.42 -16.02
N GLN A 160 5.07 -0.26 -14.90
CA GLN A 160 4.95 -1.18 -13.76
C GLN A 160 3.52 -1.17 -13.20
N MET A 161 2.93 0.01 -13.02
CA MET A 161 1.54 0.12 -12.54
C MET A 161 0.55 -0.51 -13.53
N LEU A 162 0.71 -0.26 -14.83
CA LEU A 162 -0.12 -0.90 -15.86
C LEU A 162 -0.01 -2.42 -15.80
N ARG A 163 1.21 -2.95 -15.71
CA ARG A 163 1.50 -4.39 -15.59
C ARG A 163 0.85 -4.99 -14.33
N ALA A 164 0.99 -4.32 -13.19
CA ALA A 164 0.39 -4.74 -11.92
C ALA A 164 -1.15 -4.78 -11.99
N TYR A 165 -1.77 -3.75 -12.55
CA TYR A 165 -3.23 -3.74 -12.75
C TYR A 165 -3.70 -4.77 -13.77
N ALA A 166 -2.91 -5.03 -14.82
CA ALA A 166 -3.20 -6.11 -15.75
C ALA A 166 -3.21 -7.48 -15.04
N ALA A 167 -2.29 -7.71 -14.09
CA ALA A 167 -2.26 -8.94 -13.30
C ALA A 167 -3.51 -9.10 -12.41
N LEU A 168 -4.01 -8.01 -11.80
CA LEU A 168 -5.28 -8.05 -11.06
C LEU A 168 -6.48 -8.38 -11.98
N ALA A 169 -6.44 -7.94 -13.23
CA ALA A 169 -7.55 -8.11 -14.16
C ALA A 169 -7.56 -9.44 -14.91
N ASN A 170 -6.40 -10.11 -15.05
CA ASN A 170 -6.23 -11.31 -15.86
C ASN A 170 -6.13 -12.61 -15.06
N GLY A 171 -6.43 -12.55 -13.76
CA GLY A 171 -6.43 -13.72 -12.88
C GLY A 171 -5.05 -14.07 -12.29
N GLY A 172 -4.15 -13.07 -12.15
CA GLY A 172 -2.87 -13.25 -11.45
C GLY A 172 -1.67 -13.52 -12.36
N TYR A 173 -1.76 -13.17 -13.64
CA TYR A 173 -0.60 -13.31 -14.54
C TYR A 173 0.13 -11.99 -14.73
N LEU A 174 1.38 -11.96 -14.32
CA LEU A 174 2.28 -10.83 -14.56
C LEU A 174 2.90 -10.96 -15.96
N VAL A 175 2.48 -10.11 -16.88
CA VAL A 175 2.81 -10.20 -18.31
C VAL A 175 3.98 -9.26 -18.63
N GLU A 176 4.91 -9.70 -19.49
CA GLU A 176 5.94 -8.81 -20.03
C GLU A 176 5.32 -7.85 -21.06
N PRO A 177 5.46 -6.53 -20.87
CA PRO A 177 4.86 -5.56 -21.80
C PRO A 177 5.70 -5.39 -23.06
N HIS A 178 5.02 -5.22 -24.20
CA HIS A 178 5.67 -4.98 -25.50
C HIS A 178 5.13 -3.70 -26.16
N ALA A 179 6.05 -2.94 -26.75
CA ALA A 179 5.71 -1.78 -27.56
C ALA A 179 5.39 -2.14 -29.04
N GLN A 180 5.77 -3.33 -29.47
CA GLN A 180 5.60 -3.80 -30.86
C GLN A 180 4.49 -4.84 -30.94
N LYS A 181 3.69 -4.77 -32.01
CA LYS A 181 2.63 -5.74 -32.31
C LYS A 181 3.24 -7.06 -32.83
N GLY A 182 2.72 -8.21 -32.38
CA GLY A 182 3.09 -9.53 -32.90
C GLY A 182 4.16 -10.27 -32.06
N PHE A 183 4.52 -9.74 -30.90
CA PHE A 183 5.31 -10.48 -29.91
C PHE A 183 4.38 -11.29 -28.99
N GLU A 184 4.81 -12.50 -28.67
CA GLU A 184 4.22 -13.26 -27.56
C GLU A 184 4.85 -12.80 -26.24
N SER A 185 4.03 -12.50 -25.25
CA SER A 185 4.51 -12.05 -23.95
C SER A 185 4.83 -13.23 -23.07
N ASP A 186 6.00 -13.22 -22.46
CA ASP A 186 6.25 -14.06 -21.29
C ASP A 186 5.34 -13.66 -20.15
N LYS A 187 4.85 -14.64 -19.41
CA LYS A 187 3.95 -14.43 -18.28
C LYS A 187 4.36 -15.29 -17.10
N VAL A 188 4.30 -14.69 -15.92
CA VAL A 188 4.53 -15.37 -14.64
C VAL A 188 3.21 -15.42 -13.88
N ASP A 189 2.85 -16.60 -13.43
CA ASP A 189 1.72 -16.81 -12.52
C ASP A 189 2.15 -16.32 -11.12
N ILE A 190 1.41 -15.37 -10.60
CA ILE A 190 1.63 -14.84 -9.25
C ILE A 190 0.45 -15.18 -8.30
N GLY A 191 -0.42 -16.01 -8.71
CA GLY A 191 -1.46 -16.84 -8.16
C GLY A 191 -2.42 -16.36 -7.20
#